data_fcea9cfcb5e03dd696d8105a38463e42
#
_entry.id   fcea9cfcb5e03dd696d8105a38463e42
#
_cell.length_a   1.000
_cell.length_b   1.000
_cell.length_c   1.000
_cell.angle_alpha   90.00
_cell.angle_beta   90.00
_cell.angle_gamma   90.00
#
_symmetry.space_group_name_H-M   'P 1'
#
loop_
_entity.id
_entity.type
_entity.pdbx_description
1 polymer ?
#
loop_
_entity_poly.entity_id
_entity_poly.type
_entity_poly.pdbx_seq_one_letter_code
_entity_poly.pdbx_strand_id
1 'polypeptide(L)'
;YFFKTKDDGVYDEISKVEKYKILLSFGNNEKGKSLLRLANSFVKNQKENSTVTAMHLTLSDEVHAYNLEEYEKDKFLPIINESKILKQDITTLFQATVDIESNIAEVANNGDYDLLLIGLGKSIFEGSLLGKVLGFTTRIMNPDRLIDKFTGKEGLFENSPFDERTRQIIAKTKTPLGILIDKDLHQVNQVIIPIFSPEDAFLLDYAQKLIYNNDSKIMI
;
A
#
# COMPACT_ATOMS: atom_id res chain seq x y z
N TYR A 1 -25.75 38.38 10.88
CA TYR A 1 -26.17 37.61 12.05
C TYR A 1 -24.94 37.25 12.86
N PHE A 2 -24.79 37.90 14.04
CA PHE A 2 -23.73 37.63 15.00
C PHE A 2 -24.23 36.52 15.94
N PHE A 3 -23.56 35.39 16.00
CA PHE A 3 -23.73 34.45 17.09
C PHE A 3 -22.74 34.78 18.19
N LYS A 4 -23.26 35.17 19.35
CA LYS A 4 -22.51 35.35 20.58
C LYS A 4 -22.36 33.97 21.21
N THR A 5 -21.19 33.36 21.13
CA THR A 5 -20.86 32.16 21.89
C THR A 5 -20.54 32.53 23.33
N LYS A 6 -21.24 31.87 24.26
CA LYS A 6 -20.97 31.89 25.68
C LYS A 6 -19.60 31.26 25.93
N ASP A 7 -18.83 31.95 26.71
CA ASP A 7 -17.53 31.51 27.21
C ASP A 7 -17.76 30.48 28.33
N ASP A 8 -17.88 29.22 27.95
CA ASP A 8 -17.75 28.09 28.85
C ASP A 8 -16.41 27.42 28.51
N GLY A 9 -15.49 27.44 29.48
CA GLY A 9 -14.14 26.90 29.35
C GLY A 9 -14.14 25.45 28.91
N VAL A 10 -14.11 25.26 27.59
CA VAL A 10 -13.83 24.00 26.97
C VAL A 10 -12.32 23.90 26.84
N TYR A 11 -11.75 23.03 27.64
CA TYR A 11 -10.39 22.57 27.46
C TYR A 11 -10.23 22.19 25.98
N ASP A 12 -9.25 22.77 25.29
CA ASP A 12 -8.78 22.32 23.99
C ASP A 12 -8.40 20.84 24.11
N GLU A 13 -9.34 19.96 23.84
CA GLU A 13 -8.96 18.69 23.28
C GLU A 13 -8.28 19.01 21.96
N ILE A 14 -6.95 19.08 21.99
CA ILE A 14 -6.12 19.03 20.80
C ILE A 14 -6.57 17.78 20.10
N SER A 15 -7.44 17.92 19.12
CA SER A 15 -7.85 16.81 18.24
C SER A 15 -6.55 16.28 17.65
N LYS A 16 -6.16 15.10 18.09
CA LYS A 16 -4.99 14.41 17.60
C LYS A 16 -5.27 14.19 16.12
N VAL A 17 -4.66 14.99 15.25
CA VAL A 17 -4.79 14.84 13.82
C VAL A 17 -4.33 13.42 13.52
N GLU A 18 -5.27 12.54 13.16
CA GLU A 18 -4.95 11.18 12.81
C GLU A 18 -4.04 11.20 11.58
N LYS A 19 -2.86 10.61 11.74
CA LYS A 19 -1.88 10.54 10.66
C LYS A 19 -2.33 9.48 9.65
N TYR A 20 -2.25 9.81 8.38
CA TYR A 20 -2.45 8.84 7.31
C TYR A 20 -1.27 7.85 7.28
N LYS A 21 -1.54 6.58 7.51
CA LYS A 21 -0.54 5.53 7.70
C LYS A 21 -0.50 4.59 6.51
N ILE A 22 0.64 4.49 5.84
CA ILE A 22 0.86 3.56 4.73
C ILE A 22 1.84 2.47 5.15
N LEU A 23 1.46 1.21 4.94
CA LEU A 23 2.32 0.05 5.06
C LEU A 23 2.75 -0.42 3.68
N LEU A 24 4.05 -0.53 3.45
CA LEU A 24 4.63 -1.16 2.26
C LEU A 24 5.12 -2.55 2.63
N SER A 25 4.70 -3.60 1.92
CA SER A 25 5.31 -4.92 2.07
C SER A 25 6.03 -5.32 0.79
N PHE A 26 7.32 -5.63 0.91
CA PHE A 26 8.18 -5.97 -0.23
C PHE A 26 9.04 -7.21 0.06
N GLY A 27 9.18 -8.07 -0.95
CA GLY A 27 10.12 -9.19 -0.91
C GLY A 27 11.44 -8.88 -1.65
N ASN A 28 11.39 -7.93 -2.60
CA ASN A 28 12.53 -7.52 -3.43
C ASN A 28 12.77 -6.01 -3.31
N ASN A 29 14.02 -5.60 -3.20
CA ASN A 29 14.42 -4.21 -2.97
C ASN A 29 13.96 -3.25 -4.07
N GLU A 30 14.04 -3.64 -5.35
CA GLU A 30 13.62 -2.78 -6.46
C GLU A 30 12.10 -2.51 -6.40
N LYS A 31 11.31 -3.55 -6.09
CA LYS A 31 9.87 -3.38 -5.86
C LYS A 31 9.58 -2.52 -4.63
N GLY A 32 10.38 -2.67 -3.57
CA GLY A 32 10.30 -1.81 -2.40
C GLY A 32 10.49 -0.34 -2.74
N LYS A 33 11.44 -0.01 -3.61
CA LYS A 33 11.65 1.37 -4.10
C LYS A 33 10.44 1.88 -4.88
N SER A 34 9.89 1.07 -5.79
CA SER A 34 8.71 1.46 -6.58
C SER A 34 7.47 1.65 -5.69
N LEU A 35 7.27 0.78 -4.68
CA LEU A 35 6.22 0.95 -3.68
C LEU A 35 6.41 2.24 -2.88
N LEU A 36 7.64 2.57 -2.49
CA LEU A 36 7.94 3.80 -1.76
C LEU A 36 7.67 5.05 -2.63
N ARG A 37 8.02 5.03 -3.92
CA ARG A 37 7.68 6.10 -4.87
C ARG A 37 6.18 6.31 -4.97
N LEU A 38 5.42 5.21 -5.07
CA LEU A 38 3.96 5.27 -5.08
C LEU A 38 3.40 5.83 -3.77
N ALA A 39 3.85 5.34 -2.61
CA ALA A 39 3.43 5.84 -1.32
C ALA A 39 3.73 7.34 -1.15
N ASN A 40 4.95 7.76 -1.52
CA ASN A 40 5.33 9.17 -1.48
C ASN A 40 4.41 10.04 -2.35
N SER A 41 3.91 9.54 -3.48
CA SER A 41 2.96 10.26 -4.32
C SER A 41 1.62 10.54 -3.63
N PHE A 42 1.25 9.77 -2.62
CA PHE A 42 0.04 9.99 -1.83
C PHE A 42 0.23 10.95 -0.64
N VAL A 43 1.49 11.17 -0.18
CA VAL A 43 1.73 11.88 1.10
C VAL A 43 2.80 12.98 1.03
N LYS A 44 3.41 13.23 -0.11
CA LYS A 44 4.58 14.12 -0.28
C LYS A 44 4.39 15.51 0.35
N ASN A 45 3.22 16.10 0.25
CA ASN A 45 2.90 17.42 0.79
C ASN A 45 2.25 17.36 2.21
N GLN A 46 2.08 16.15 2.76
CA GLN A 46 1.46 15.91 4.08
C GLN A 46 2.35 15.08 5.00
N LYS A 47 3.66 15.21 4.90
CA LYS A 47 4.63 14.38 5.64
C LYS A 47 4.47 14.43 7.15
N GLU A 48 4.12 15.59 7.70
CA GLU A 48 3.89 15.75 9.13
C GLU A 48 2.64 15.00 9.63
N ASN A 49 1.66 14.85 8.74
CA ASN A 49 0.38 14.18 8.98
C ASN A 49 0.31 12.79 8.35
N SER A 50 1.45 12.18 8.05
CA SER A 50 1.51 10.84 7.48
C SER A 50 2.69 10.04 8.01
N THR A 51 2.58 8.73 7.95
CA THR A 51 3.69 7.81 8.23
C THR A 51 3.76 6.75 7.14
N VAL A 52 4.98 6.38 6.76
CA VAL A 52 5.23 5.30 5.81
C VAL A 52 6.10 4.25 6.49
N THR A 53 5.57 3.04 6.62
CA THR A 53 6.29 1.89 7.17
C THR A 53 6.68 0.95 6.05
N ALA A 54 7.97 0.68 5.91
CA ALA A 54 8.50 -0.29 4.97
C ALA A 54 8.74 -1.62 5.70
N MET A 55 8.00 -2.65 5.31
CA MET A 55 8.04 -3.97 5.93
C MET A 55 8.69 -4.99 5.00
N HIS A 56 9.65 -5.73 5.53
CA HIS A 56 10.22 -6.91 4.91
C HIS A 56 10.03 -8.11 5.81
N LEU A 57 9.34 -9.13 5.31
CA LEU A 57 9.17 -10.41 5.98
C LEU A 57 10.01 -11.47 5.27
N THR A 58 10.59 -12.37 6.06
CA THR A 58 11.34 -13.51 5.55
C THR A 58 10.94 -14.78 6.29
N LEU A 59 11.15 -15.93 5.66
CA LEU A 59 10.90 -17.21 6.32
C LEU A 59 11.95 -17.44 7.43
N SER A 60 11.49 -17.99 8.54
CA SER A 60 12.34 -18.21 9.73
C SER A 60 13.49 -19.17 9.48
N ASP A 61 13.38 -20.06 8.47
CA ASP A 61 14.40 -21.00 8.05
C ASP A 61 15.44 -20.37 7.08
N GLU A 62 15.14 -19.22 6.50
CA GLU A 62 16.06 -18.48 5.61
C GLU A 62 17.05 -17.60 6.37
N VAL A 63 16.81 -17.39 7.68
CA VAL A 63 17.60 -16.45 8.48
C VAL A 63 18.36 -17.19 9.58
N HIS A 64 19.68 -17.18 9.46
CA HIS A 64 20.55 -17.63 10.54
C HIS A 64 20.78 -16.48 11.54
N ALA A 65 20.58 -16.77 12.82
CA ALA A 65 20.69 -15.79 13.93
C ALA A 65 21.99 -14.97 13.95
N TYR A 66 23.05 -15.47 13.34
CA TYR A 66 24.36 -14.81 13.33
C TYR A 66 24.47 -13.65 12.34
N ASN A 67 23.57 -13.54 11.35
CA ASN A 67 23.64 -12.53 10.27
C ASN A 67 22.36 -11.70 10.16
N LEU A 68 21.52 -11.69 11.19
CA LEU A 68 20.21 -11.05 11.16
C LEU A 68 20.33 -9.54 10.86
N GLU A 69 21.21 -8.85 11.57
CA GLU A 69 21.42 -7.40 11.41
C GLU A 69 21.99 -7.04 10.03
N GLU A 70 22.90 -7.85 9.51
CA GLU A 70 23.47 -7.63 8.18
C GLU A 70 22.42 -7.88 7.09
N TYR A 71 21.64 -8.96 7.24
CA TYR A 71 20.54 -9.30 6.34
C TYR A 71 19.47 -8.20 6.32
N GLU A 72 19.04 -7.72 7.48
CA GLU A 72 18.09 -6.62 7.62
C GLU A 72 18.64 -5.36 6.94
N LYS A 73 19.87 -5.00 7.23
CA LYS A 73 20.54 -3.83 6.64
C LYS A 73 20.59 -3.91 5.12
N ASP A 74 20.95 -5.05 4.55
CA ASP A 74 21.02 -5.24 3.10
C ASP A 74 19.63 -5.10 2.45
N LYS A 75 18.59 -5.59 3.11
CA LYS A 75 17.21 -5.48 2.61
C LYS A 75 16.69 -4.04 2.64
N PHE A 76 16.99 -3.28 3.68
CA PHE A 76 16.46 -1.92 3.82
C PHE A 76 17.35 -0.83 3.23
N LEU A 77 18.66 -1.03 3.09
CA LEU A 77 19.57 0.00 2.59
C LEU A 77 19.10 0.63 1.26
N PRO A 78 18.66 -0.12 0.24
CA PRO A 78 18.16 0.48 -1.00
C PRO A 78 16.89 1.31 -0.79
N ILE A 79 16.00 0.89 0.10
CA ILE A 79 14.76 1.60 0.42
C ILE A 79 15.06 2.89 1.21
N ILE A 80 15.97 2.82 2.17
CA ILE A 80 16.45 3.97 2.94
C ILE A 80 17.13 5.00 2.02
N ASN A 81 17.92 4.55 1.06
CA ASN A 81 18.54 5.46 0.09
C ASN A 81 17.50 6.13 -0.79
N GLU A 82 16.48 5.39 -1.25
CA GLU A 82 15.37 5.95 -2.02
C GLU A 82 14.56 6.95 -1.17
N SER A 83 14.32 6.65 0.11
CA SER A 83 13.59 7.56 1.02
C SER A 83 14.30 8.90 1.18
N LYS A 84 15.64 8.89 1.23
CA LYS A 84 16.45 10.12 1.28
C LYS A 84 16.33 10.94 -0.01
N ILE A 85 16.32 10.27 -1.18
CA ILE A 85 16.12 10.94 -2.48
C ILE A 85 14.74 11.60 -2.53
N LEU A 86 13.71 10.90 -2.06
CA LEU A 86 12.33 11.38 -2.01
C LEU A 86 12.10 12.38 -0.85
N LYS A 87 13.06 12.53 0.05
CA LYS A 87 12.92 13.27 1.32
C LYS A 87 11.69 12.80 2.11
N GLN A 88 11.40 11.51 2.09
CA GLN A 88 10.30 10.87 2.79
C GLN A 88 10.85 10.04 3.93
N ASP A 89 10.51 10.41 5.17
CA ASP A 89 10.87 9.61 6.33
C ASP A 89 10.08 8.31 6.33
N ILE A 90 10.76 7.22 6.66
CA ILE A 90 10.17 5.89 6.75
C ILE A 90 10.53 5.22 8.08
N THR A 91 9.63 4.36 8.54
CA THR A 91 9.92 3.38 9.59
C THR A 91 10.18 2.04 8.93
N THR A 92 11.19 1.31 9.36
CA THR A 92 11.47 -0.05 8.89
C THR A 92 10.90 -1.07 9.85
N LEU A 93 10.31 -2.14 9.33
CA LEU A 93 9.81 -3.28 10.09
C LEU A 93 10.36 -4.56 9.46
N PHE A 94 11.24 -5.24 10.19
CA PHE A 94 11.76 -6.55 9.81
C PHE A 94 11.21 -7.63 10.74
N GLN A 95 10.78 -8.75 10.17
CA GLN A 95 10.32 -9.88 10.97
C GLN A 95 10.55 -11.20 10.21
N ALA A 96 11.07 -12.19 10.94
CA ALA A 96 11.10 -13.58 10.49
C ALA A 96 9.78 -14.27 10.88
N THR A 97 9.18 -15.04 9.98
CA THR A 97 7.89 -15.68 10.18
C THR A 97 7.84 -17.04 9.49
N VAL A 98 6.89 -17.88 9.89
CA VAL A 98 6.59 -19.15 9.23
C VAL A 98 5.53 -19.02 8.13
N ASP A 99 4.74 -17.94 8.14
CA ASP A 99 3.66 -17.66 7.19
C ASP A 99 3.67 -16.16 6.84
N ILE A 100 4.32 -15.83 5.72
CA ILE A 100 4.50 -14.45 5.26
C ILE A 100 3.14 -13.80 4.96
N GLU A 101 2.27 -14.50 4.27
CA GLU A 101 1.01 -13.96 3.78
C GLU A 101 0.04 -13.60 4.93
N SER A 102 -0.06 -14.49 5.91
CA SER A 102 -0.86 -14.24 7.12
C SER A 102 -0.28 -13.11 7.94
N ASN A 103 1.05 -13.05 8.06
CA ASN A 103 1.71 -12.04 8.86
C ASN A 103 1.61 -10.65 8.24
N ILE A 104 1.67 -10.53 6.89
CA ILE A 104 1.40 -9.26 6.18
C ILE A 104 0.00 -8.74 6.56
N ALA A 105 -1.01 -9.60 6.45
CA ALA A 105 -2.39 -9.22 6.77
C ALA A 105 -2.57 -8.88 8.25
N GLU A 106 -1.94 -9.62 9.15
CA GLU A 106 -1.99 -9.37 10.59
C GLU A 106 -1.39 -8.01 10.95
N VAL A 107 -0.19 -7.71 10.46
CA VAL A 107 0.46 -6.42 10.69
C VAL A 107 -0.38 -5.27 10.12
N ALA A 108 -0.93 -5.43 8.92
CA ALA A 108 -1.77 -4.42 8.31
C ALA A 108 -3.05 -4.17 9.12
N ASN A 109 -3.73 -5.24 9.54
CA ASN A 109 -5.00 -5.16 10.26
C ASN A 109 -4.86 -4.61 11.69
N ASN A 110 -3.75 -4.92 12.38
CA ASN A 110 -3.53 -4.55 13.78
C ASN A 110 -2.80 -3.20 13.94
N GLY A 111 -2.16 -2.71 12.88
CA GLY A 111 -1.35 -1.48 12.92
C GLY A 111 -2.13 -0.19 12.63
N ASP A 112 -3.45 -0.27 12.47
CA ASP A 112 -4.31 0.88 12.10
C ASP A 112 -3.78 1.60 10.85
N TYR A 113 -3.38 0.86 9.83
CA TYR A 113 -2.94 1.41 8.56
C TYR A 113 -4.14 1.76 7.67
N ASP A 114 -4.05 2.91 7.00
CA ASP A 114 -5.07 3.37 6.04
C ASP A 114 -4.88 2.75 4.65
N LEU A 115 -3.67 2.27 4.36
CA LEU A 115 -3.36 1.64 3.07
C LEU A 115 -2.21 0.64 3.22
N LEU A 116 -2.43 -0.58 2.75
CA LEU A 116 -1.38 -1.57 2.51
C LEU A 116 -1.01 -1.55 1.02
N LEU A 117 0.28 -1.42 0.71
CA LEU A 117 0.81 -1.53 -0.65
C LEU A 117 1.68 -2.78 -0.78
N ILE A 118 1.39 -3.62 -1.75
CA ILE A 118 2.18 -4.81 -2.10
C ILE A 118 2.57 -4.81 -3.57
N GLY A 119 3.71 -5.41 -3.88
CA GLY A 119 4.16 -5.60 -5.27
C GLY A 119 3.94 -7.03 -5.76
N LEU A 120 3.43 -7.20 -6.97
CA LEU A 120 3.35 -8.52 -7.61
C LEU A 120 4.68 -8.98 -8.19
N GLY A 121 4.89 -10.31 -8.17
CA GLY A 121 5.99 -10.96 -8.89
C GLY A 121 5.84 -10.82 -10.42
N LYS A 122 6.96 -10.86 -11.16
CA LYS A 122 6.96 -10.74 -12.62
C LYS A 122 6.23 -11.91 -13.34
N SER A 123 6.09 -13.06 -12.70
CA SER A 123 5.80 -14.32 -13.38
C SER A 123 4.37 -14.49 -13.90
N ILE A 124 3.39 -13.71 -13.44
CA ILE A 124 1.98 -13.97 -13.72
C ILE A 124 1.44 -13.13 -14.87
N PHE A 125 1.98 -11.93 -15.06
CA PHE A 125 1.46 -10.99 -16.06
C PHE A 125 2.22 -10.99 -17.39
N GLU A 126 3.45 -11.52 -17.46
CA GLU A 126 4.23 -11.52 -18.69
C GLU A 126 3.65 -12.44 -19.78
N GLY A 127 2.83 -13.42 -19.42
CA GLY A 127 2.17 -14.37 -20.35
C GLY A 127 0.66 -14.24 -20.49
N SER A 128 -0.01 -13.43 -19.68
CA SER A 128 -1.47 -13.34 -19.68
C SER A 128 -2.01 -12.26 -20.62
N LEU A 129 -3.12 -12.56 -21.30
CA LEU A 129 -3.86 -11.61 -22.14
C LEU A 129 -4.26 -10.33 -21.36
N LEU A 130 -4.50 -10.45 -20.04
CA LEU A 130 -4.85 -9.36 -19.13
C LEU A 130 -3.72 -8.33 -18.95
N GLY A 131 -2.47 -8.77 -18.90
CA GLY A 131 -1.31 -7.86 -18.85
C GLY A 131 -1.16 -7.03 -20.12
N LYS A 132 -1.64 -7.53 -21.27
CA LYS A 132 -1.62 -6.83 -22.56
C LYS A 132 -2.80 -5.87 -22.73
N VAL A 133 -3.96 -6.18 -22.16
CA VAL A 133 -5.21 -5.43 -22.38
C VAL A 133 -5.40 -4.30 -21.36
N LEU A 134 -4.99 -4.49 -20.12
CA LEU A 134 -5.36 -3.55 -19.05
C LEU A 134 -4.32 -2.47 -18.78
N GLY A 135 -3.06 -2.61 -19.18
CA GLY A 135 -2.04 -1.55 -19.02
C GLY A 135 -1.85 -1.04 -17.57
N PHE A 136 -2.58 -1.61 -16.61
CA PHE A 136 -2.64 -1.13 -15.24
C PHE A 136 -1.37 -1.51 -14.47
N THR A 137 -0.73 -0.49 -13.93
CA THR A 137 0.45 -0.67 -13.07
C THR A 137 0.09 -0.76 -11.59
N THR A 138 -1.07 -0.25 -11.20
CA THR A 138 -1.49 -0.23 -9.79
C THR A 138 -3.00 -0.39 -9.70
N ARG A 139 -3.46 -1.24 -8.79
CA ARG A 139 -4.88 -1.38 -8.45
C ARG A 139 -5.05 -1.26 -6.95
N ILE A 140 -5.90 -0.34 -6.53
CA ILE A 140 -6.33 -0.18 -5.13
C ILE A 140 -7.70 -0.82 -5.00
N MET A 141 -7.87 -1.67 -3.99
CA MET A 141 -9.09 -2.42 -3.75
C MET A 141 -9.62 -2.16 -2.35
N ASN A 142 -10.94 -2.08 -2.23
CA ASN A 142 -11.60 -2.02 -0.94
C ASN A 142 -11.83 -3.45 -0.42
N PRO A 143 -11.25 -3.85 0.73
CA PRO A 143 -11.32 -5.20 1.25
C PRO A 143 -12.73 -5.68 1.55
N ASP A 144 -13.59 -4.81 2.13
CA ASP A 144 -14.96 -5.19 2.54
C ASP A 144 -15.81 -5.70 1.37
N ARG A 145 -15.52 -5.19 0.17
CA ARG A 145 -16.23 -5.58 -1.06
C ARG A 145 -15.65 -6.81 -1.73
N LEU A 146 -14.36 -7.09 -1.50
CA LEU A 146 -13.75 -8.31 -1.97
C LEU A 146 -14.30 -9.52 -1.20
N ILE A 147 -14.44 -9.41 0.12
CA ILE A 147 -14.96 -10.48 0.96
C ILE A 147 -16.36 -10.87 0.52
N ASP A 148 -17.26 -9.91 0.28
CA ASP A 148 -18.64 -10.20 -0.15
C ASP A 148 -18.74 -10.85 -1.53
N LYS A 149 -17.82 -10.52 -2.44
CA LYS A 149 -17.76 -11.15 -3.78
C LYS A 149 -17.09 -12.51 -3.78
N PHE A 150 -16.15 -12.74 -2.85
CA PHE A 150 -15.32 -13.95 -2.83
C PHE A 150 -15.84 -15.06 -1.91
N THR A 151 -16.58 -14.73 -0.85
CA THR A 151 -17.15 -15.73 0.09
C THR A 151 -18.34 -16.50 -0.47
N GLY A 152 -18.91 -16.07 -1.59
CA GLY A 152 -20.10 -16.70 -2.18
C GLY A 152 -19.85 -17.68 -3.32
N LYS A 153 -18.62 -17.79 -3.88
CA LYS A 153 -18.36 -18.69 -5.03
C LYS A 153 -16.89 -19.15 -5.07
N GLU A 154 -16.65 -20.37 -4.66
CA GLU A 154 -15.34 -21.04 -4.78
C GLU A 154 -14.72 -21.00 -6.20
N GLY A 155 -15.51 -20.81 -7.25
CA GLY A 155 -15.07 -20.79 -8.65
C GLY A 155 -14.47 -19.48 -9.16
N LEU A 156 -14.52 -18.35 -8.39
CA LEU A 156 -14.00 -17.07 -8.86
C LEU A 156 -12.47 -16.95 -8.73
N PHE A 157 -11.86 -17.77 -7.89
CA PHE A 157 -10.41 -17.80 -7.71
C PHE A 157 -9.65 -18.61 -8.77
N GLU A 158 -10.29 -19.61 -9.41
CA GLU A 158 -9.64 -20.41 -10.45
C GLU A 158 -9.18 -19.59 -11.67
N ASN A 159 -9.88 -18.49 -11.96
CA ASN A 159 -9.54 -17.57 -13.06
C ASN A 159 -8.94 -16.25 -12.59
N SER A 160 -8.54 -16.13 -11.31
CA SER A 160 -7.91 -14.92 -10.78
C SER A 160 -6.55 -14.69 -11.43
N PRO A 161 -6.22 -13.45 -11.88
CA PRO A 161 -4.89 -13.14 -12.39
C PRO A 161 -3.81 -13.11 -11.28
N PHE A 162 -4.21 -13.29 -10.02
CA PHE A 162 -3.31 -13.28 -8.89
C PHE A 162 -2.84 -14.68 -8.50
N ASP A 163 -1.57 -14.79 -8.08
CA ASP A 163 -1.03 -16.02 -7.51
C ASP A 163 -1.66 -16.33 -6.14
N GLU A 164 -1.44 -17.56 -5.67
CA GLU A 164 -2.02 -18.02 -4.41
C GLU A 164 -1.64 -17.14 -3.22
N ARG A 165 -0.38 -16.68 -3.16
CA ARG A 165 0.11 -15.80 -2.09
C ARG A 165 -0.65 -14.47 -2.06
N THR A 166 -0.78 -13.83 -3.21
CA THR A 166 -1.52 -12.57 -3.35
C THR A 166 -2.99 -12.76 -2.98
N ARG A 167 -3.62 -13.87 -3.40
CA ARG A 167 -5.00 -14.19 -3.02
C ARG A 167 -5.19 -14.35 -1.52
N GLN A 168 -4.24 -15.00 -0.84
CA GLN A 168 -4.27 -15.15 0.61
C GLN A 168 -4.16 -13.81 1.34
N ILE A 169 -3.28 -12.91 0.88
CA ILE A 169 -3.19 -11.56 1.44
C ILE A 169 -4.51 -10.82 1.25
N ILE A 170 -5.07 -10.83 0.03
CA ILE A 170 -6.36 -10.19 -0.27
C ILE A 170 -7.47 -10.73 0.66
N ALA A 171 -7.55 -12.04 0.84
CA ALA A 171 -8.60 -12.67 1.63
C ALA A 171 -8.49 -12.38 3.15
N LYS A 172 -7.27 -12.16 3.66
CA LYS A 172 -7.03 -11.96 5.10
C LYS A 172 -6.94 -10.49 5.51
N THR A 173 -6.75 -9.58 4.55
CA THR A 173 -6.54 -8.15 4.83
C THR A 173 -7.86 -7.41 4.90
N LYS A 174 -8.06 -6.67 5.99
CA LYS A 174 -9.20 -5.73 6.18
C LYS A 174 -8.81 -4.29 5.81
N THR A 175 -7.54 -3.97 5.86
CA THR A 175 -6.98 -2.67 5.46
C THR A 175 -7.14 -2.49 3.94
N PRO A 176 -7.46 -1.28 3.43
CA PRO A 176 -7.42 -0.97 2.01
C PRO A 176 -6.11 -1.42 1.38
N LEU A 177 -6.20 -2.16 0.28
CA LEU A 177 -5.05 -2.82 -0.34
C LEU A 177 -4.78 -2.28 -1.75
N GLY A 178 -3.57 -1.78 -1.98
CA GLY A 178 -3.05 -1.42 -3.29
C GLY A 178 -2.05 -2.48 -3.79
N ILE A 179 -2.25 -2.96 -5.02
CA ILE A 179 -1.37 -3.94 -5.65
C ILE A 179 -0.65 -3.28 -6.82
N LEU A 180 0.68 -3.15 -6.69
CA LEU A 180 1.52 -2.59 -7.74
C LEU A 180 2.02 -3.70 -8.68
N ILE A 181 1.64 -3.58 -9.95
CA ILE A 181 2.26 -4.32 -11.05
C ILE A 181 3.34 -3.41 -11.63
N ASP A 182 4.54 -3.53 -11.05
CA ASP A 182 5.63 -2.62 -11.37
C ASP A 182 6.19 -2.89 -12.77
N LYS A 183 6.24 -1.83 -13.57
CA LYS A 183 6.93 -1.76 -14.86
C LYS A 183 7.90 -0.59 -14.86
N ASP A 184 8.76 -0.57 -13.85
CA ASP A 184 9.78 0.47 -13.68
C ASP A 184 9.18 1.83 -13.35
N LEU A 185 8.37 1.87 -12.29
CA LEU A 185 7.71 3.07 -11.82
C LEU A 185 8.73 4.08 -11.29
N HIS A 186 8.88 5.20 -12.00
CA HIS A 186 9.70 6.34 -11.56
C HIS A 186 8.87 7.47 -10.97
N GLN A 187 7.77 7.83 -11.62
CA GLN A 187 6.92 8.95 -11.24
C GLN A 187 5.43 8.67 -11.56
N VAL A 188 4.54 9.30 -10.79
CA VAL A 188 3.08 9.18 -10.96
C VAL A 188 2.53 10.50 -11.51
N ASN A 189 2.89 10.85 -12.76
CA ASN A 189 2.53 12.14 -13.36
C ASN A 189 1.18 12.13 -14.07
N GLN A 190 0.82 11.02 -14.69
CA GLN A 190 -0.44 10.84 -15.42
C GLN A 190 -1.08 9.55 -14.97
N VAL A 191 -2.33 9.61 -14.57
CA VAL A 191 -3.08 8.47 -14.03
C VAL A 191 -4.44 8.40 -14.70
N ILE A 192 -4.81 7.21 -15.14
CA ILE A 192 -6.15 6.91 -15.62
C ILE A 192 -6.83 6.09 -14.53
N ILE A 193 -7.99 6.53 -14.09
CA ILE A 193 -8.79 5.84 -13.07
C ILE A 193 -10.10 5.39 -13.71
N PRO A 194 -10.22 4.13 -14.13
CA PRO A 194 -11.45 3.64 -14.71
C PRO A 194 -12.51 3.48 -13.61
N ILE A 195 -13.64 4.14 -13.77
CA ILE A 195 -14.83 4.03 -12.92
C ILE A 195 -15.89 3.30 -13.74
N PHE A 196 -16.20 2.06 -13.36
CA PHE A 196 -17.20 1.24 -14.06
C PHE A 196 -18.54 1.22 -13.34
N SER A 197 -18.55 1.57 -12.06
CA SER A 197 -19.75 1.52 -11.23
C SER A 197 -19.66 2.53 -10.07
N PRO A 198 -20.78 2.89 -9.43
CA PRO A 198 -20.77 3.76 -8.26
C PRO A 198 -19.88 3.24 -7.12
N GLU A 199 -19.68 1.91 -7.07
CA GLU A 199 -18.82 1.29 -6.09
C GLU A 199 -17.35 1.69 -6.24
N ASP A 200 -16.93 2.10 -7.40
CA ASP A 200 -15.53 2.51 -7.66
C ASP A 200 -15.26 3.96 -7.20
N ALA A 201 -16.29 4.66 -6.68
CA ALA A 201 -16.17 6.06 -6.26
C ALA A 201 -15.10 6.30 -5.17
N PHE A 202 -14.78 5.28 -4.35
CA PHE A 202 -13.69 5.36 -3.37
C PHE A 202 -12.33 5.66 -4.00
N LEU A 203 -12.13 5.34 -5.29
CA LEU A 203 -10.90 5.65 -6.03
C LEU A 203 -10.67 7.16 -6.19
N LEU A 204 -11.73 7.97 -6.09
CA LEU A 204 -11.64 9.43 -6.16
C LEU A 204 -10.85 10.02 -4.98
N ASP A 205 -10.89 9.38 -3.81
CA ASP A 205 -10.10 9.82 -2.65
C ASP A 205 -8.60 9.66 -2.92
N TYR A 206 -8.21 8.58 -3.60
CA TYR A 206 -6.82 8.37 -4.03
C TYR A 206 -6.43 9.31 -5.17
N ALA A 207 -7.34 9.58 -6.11
CA ALA A 207 -7.14 10.59 -7.14
C ALA A 207 -6.85 11.97 -6.52
N GLN A 208 -7.65 12.38 -5.55
CA GLN A 208 -7.47 13.65 -4.84
C GLN A 208 -6.13 13.71 -4.12
N LYS A 209 -5.70 12.62 -3.44
CA LYS A 209 -4.39 12.55 -2.82
C LYS A 209 -3.26 12.70 -3.84
N LEU A 210 -3.35 12.07 -5.01
CA LEU A 210 -2.35 12.18 -6.08
C LEU A 210 -2.28 13.59 -6.66
N ILE A 211 -3.42 14.24 -6.88
CA ILE A 211 -3.46 15.64 -7.33
C ILE A 211 -2.79 16.53 -6.30
N TYR A 212 -3.21 16.44 -5.04
CA TYR A 212 -2.74 17.33 -3.97
C TYR A 212 -1.25 17.12 -3.65
N ASN A 213 -0.81 15.86 -3.59
CA ASN A 213 0.54 15.54 -3.12
C ASN A 213 1.58 15.44 -4.25
N ASN A 214 1.18 15.21 -5.48
CA ASN A 214 2.11 14.93 -6.58
C ASN A 214 1.81 15.68 -7.88
N ASP A 215 0.85 16.61 -7.87
CA ASP A 215 0.40 17.36 -9.07
C ASP A 215 0.06 16.43 -10.25
N SER A 216 -0.41 15.23 -9.97
CA SER A 216 -0.73 14.23 -10.98
C SER A 216 -1.92 14.67 -11.82
N LYS A 217 -1.83 14.48 -13.14
CA LYS A 217 -2.96 14.66 -14.04
C LYS A 217 -3.82 13.41 -14.01
N ILE A 218 -5.07 13.55 -13.56
CA ILE A 218 -6.03 12.45 -13.47
C ILE A 218 -6.99 12.49 -14.64
N MET A 219 -7.22 11.33 -15.25
CA MET A 219 -8.25 11.09 -16.24
C MET A 219 -9.19 10.02 -15.68
N ILE A 220 -10.48 10.26 -15.72
CA ILE A 220 -11.53 9.33 -15.26
C ILE A 220 -12.30 8.83 -16.47
#